data_afad794e90c2568aecda92eee6ad1acf
#
_entry.id   afad794e90c2568aecda92eee6ad1acf
#
_cell.length_a   1.000
_cell.length_b   1.000
_cell.length_c   1.000
_cell.angle_alpha   90.00
_cell.angle_beta   90.00
_cell.angle_gamma   90.00
#
_symmetry.space_group_name_H-M   'P 1'
#
loop_
_entity.id
_entity.type
_entity.pdbx_description
1 polymer ?
#
loop_
_entity_poly.entity_id
_entity_poly.type
_entity_poly.pdbx_seq_one_letter_code
_entity_poly.pdbx_strand_id
1 'polypeptide(L)'
;MEQLFTVWGETLDKEHVLDEYPRPLMVRDSYLNLNGYWDYAFTQEFVCPKEFDGKILVPFSPEAALSGVNRQLMPDEYLWYHRTFSVDGHKTKRADESFSEEDPESGMGADLTEERLLLHFGAVDQACVVWVNGQRIGKHTGGYLPFEFEITEAVQAGENDLVVAVKDLSDTSYHSRGKQKLERGGMFYTAQSGICQTVWLERVPEKYIKEVETLPEPDEEKVRIIVRSGAEYAVKIVLQKPKIHKELKKNVPDDPVEDMTGSRIADPVESTTETTIGTFYGKTNEWLEIPVQDVQMWTCDTPYLYDFTVEMEKDRVAGYFAMRKFTLEKDGQGFVRICLNHQVQYQNGVLDQGYWPDGLYTAPSDEAMIFDLEQMKKCGFNMVRKHLKIEPQRWYYHCDRLGLVVWQDMVNGGGKYKHWFVTYAATLMSWWKIRMRDIYSGLLARKEKEGRLEFVKEMKETVHRLKGHPSIAAWVIFNEGWGQFQTEDMTAILRKEDPDRLIDQASGWFDQGGGDFCSLHNYFFKLKIHPEKERASVLSEFGGYSYRIEGHSACGKLYGYGICRGKKALNRRYRKRMEQVKNLIDEGLCASVYTQWSDIEEEVNGVYTYDRKIRKID
;
A
#
# COMPACT_ATOMS: atom_id res chain seq x y z
N MET A 1 -23.87 7.20 -11.46
CA MET A 1 -23.71 6.31 -10.29
C MET A 1 -24.56 6.84 -9.17
N GLU A 2 -25.10 5.96 -8.34
CA GLU A 2 -25.64 6.36 -7.06
C GLU A 2 -24.46 6.66 -6.12
N GLN A 3 -24.46 7.83 -5.51
CA GLN A 3 -23.37 8.24 -4.62
C GLN A 3 -23.56 7.53 -3.28
N LEU A 4 -22.58 6.71 -2.91
CA LEU A 4 -22.56 5.97 -1.66
C LEU A 4 -21.46 6.54 -0.76
N PHE A 5 -21.73 6.52 0.54
CA PHE A 5 -20.74 6.86 1.57
C PHE A 5 -20.61 5.71 2.57
N THR A 6 -19.40 5.49 3.02
CA THR A 6 -19.14 4.72 4.24
C THR A 6 -19.53 5.54 5.46
N VAL A 7 -19.66 4.90 6.63
CA VAL A 7 -19.92 5.63 7.88
C VAL A 7 -18.80 6.61 8.21
N TRP A 8 -17.56 6.29 7.87
CA TRP A 8 -16.40 7.18 8.07
C TRP A 8 -16.41 8.37 7.11
N GLY A 9 -16.84 8.19 5.87
CA GLY A 9 -17.00 9.28 4.92
C GLY A 9 -18.15 10.22 5.27
N GLU A 10 -19.26 9.68 5.85
CA GLU A 10 -20.38 10.48 6.36
C GLU A 10 -20.00 11.38 7.54
N THR A 11 -19.04 10.94 8.35
CA THR A 11 -18.61 11.61 9.59
C THR A 11 -17.19 12.20 9.51
N LEU A 12 -16.61 12.29 8.34
CA LEU A 12 -15.25 12.77 8.14
C LEU A 12 -15.04 14.18 8.70
N ASP A 13 -14.08 14.31 9.61
CA ASP A 13 -13.57 15.62 10.05
C ASP A 13 -12.63 16.17 8.97
N LYS A 14 -13.09 17.19 8.26
CA LYS A 14 -12.37 17.76 7.11
C LYS A 14 -11.19 18.66 7.52
N GLU A 15 -11.10 19.03 8.80
CA GLU A 15 -9.96 19.75 9.37
C GLU A 15 -8.83 18.79 9.81
N HIS A 16 -9.18 17.51 10.04
CA HIS A 16 -8.28 16.46 10.53
C HIS A 16 -8.33 15.23 9.63
N VAL A 17 -7.83 15.35 8.40
CA VAL A 17 -7.88 14.29 7.39
C VAL A 17 -6.60 13.46 7.42
N LEU A 18 -6.71 12.19 7.82
CA LEU A 18 -5.57 11.25 7.86
C LEU A 18 -4.33 11.89 8.54
N ASP A 19 -4.53 12.33 9.77
CA ASP A 19 -3.53 13.06 10.56
C ASP A 19 -2.42 12.17 11.13
N GLU A 20 -2.57 10.86 11.04
CA GLU A 20 -1.59 9.92 11.55
C GLU A 20 -0.29 9.98 10.75
N TYR A 21 0.84 9.80 11.45
CA TYR A 21 2.15 9.79 10.81
C TYR A 21 2.24 8.70 9.72
N PRO A 22 2.58 9.03 8.46
CA PRO A 22 2.37 8.14 7.32
C PRO A 22 3.45 7.06 7.13
N ARG A 23 4.61 7.15 7.80
CA ARG A 23 5.75 6.21 7.67
C ARG A 23 6.05 5.45 8.97
N PRO A 24 5.26 4.44 9.37
CA PRO A 24 5.41 3.78 10.67
C PRO A 24 6.75 3.01 10.83
N LEU A 25 7.44 2.65 9.75
CA LEU A 25 8.77 2.02 9.81
C LEU A 25 9.91 3.00 10.15
N MET A 26 9.68 4.31 10.02
CA MET A 26 10.64 5.36 10.36
C MET A 26 9.92 6.64 10.77
N VAL A 27 9.54 6.73 12.04
CA VAL A 27 8.77 7.83 12.62
C VAL A 27 9.68 8.93 13.13
N ARG A 28 9.31 10.19 12.89
CA ARG A 28 9.90 11.41 13.48
C ARG A 28 8.85 12.21 14.23
N ASP A 29 9.30 12.98 15.22
CA ASP A 29 8.43 13.87 15.98
C ASP A 29 8.12 15.17 15.22
N SER A 30 8.99 15.57 14.27
CA SER A 30 8.85 16.78 13.46
C SER A 30 7.94 16.55 12.24
N TYR A 31 6.65 16.50 12.45
CA TYR A 31 5.64 16.20 11.44
C TYR A 31 4.60 17.31 11.34
N LEU A 32 4.38 17.81 10.13
CA LEU A 32 3.29 18.72 9.81
C LEU A 32 2.46 18.17 8.65
N ASN A 33 1.22 17.76 8.94
CA ASN A 33 0.27 17.32 7.93
C ASN A 33 -0.18 18.48 7.04
N LEU A 34 -0.12 18.31 5.72
CA LEU A 34 -0.62 19.24 4.72
C LEU A 34 -1.90 18.75 4.02
N ASN A 35 -2.55 17.70 4.52
CA ASN A 35 -3.88 17.32 4.04
C ASN A 35 -4.93 18.40 4.39
N GLY A 36 -6.15 18.24 3.89
CA GLY A 36 -7.22 19.19 4.08
C GLY A 36 -7.53 19.99 2.81
N TYR A 37 -8.10 21.17 2.94
CA TYR A 37 -8.52 21.94 1.77
C TYR A 37 -7.35 22.63 1.06
N TRP A 38 -7.28 22.38 -0.27
CA TRP A 38 -6.39 23.08 -1.21
C TRP A 38 -7.24 23.79 -2.27
N ASP A 39 -6.71 24.82 -2.90
CA ASP A 39 -7.29 25.36 -4.13
C ASP A 39 -6.99 24.44 -5.29
N TYR A 40 -7.92 24.31 -6.25
CA TYR A 40 -7.70 23.52 -7.46
C TYR A 40 -8.20 24.25 -8.71
N ALA A 41 -7.60 23.90 -9.87
CA ALA A 41 -8.11 24.29 -11.17
C ALA A 41 -7.76 23.25 -12.25
N PHE A 42 -8.63 23.13 -13.25
CA PHE A 42 -8.35 22.37 -14.47
C PHE A 42 -7.99 23.30 -15.61
N THR A 43 -6.92 22.99 -16.35
CA THR A 43 -6.49 23.77 -17.52
C THR A 43 -6.19 22.87 -18.71
N GLN A 44 -6.35 23.40 -19.94
CA GLN A 44 -5.96 22.68 -21.16
C GLN A 44 -4.46 22.85 -21.45
N GLU A 45 -3.86 23.93 -20.99
CA GLU A 45 -2.46 24.25 -21.20
C GLU A 45 -1.67 24.12 -19.89
N PHE A 46 -0.38 23.84 -20.00
CA PHE A 46 0.53 23.77 -18.86
C PHE A 46 0.92 25.18 -18.39
N VAL A 47 -0.06 25.93 -17.95
CA VAL A 47 0.08 27.30 -17.43
C VAL A 47 -0.65 27.37 -16.09
N CYS A 48 0.07 27.81 -15.06
CA CYS A 48 -0.53 27.99 -13.73
C CYS A 48 -1.67 29.01 -13.80
N PRO A 49 -2.89 28.65 -13.37
CA PRO A 49 -4.03 29.53 -13.42
C PRO A 49 -3.85 30.77 -12.51
N LYS A 50 -4.42 31.89 -12.88
CA LYS A 50 -4.47 33.09 -12.03
C LYS A 50 -5.60 33.03 -11.01
N GLU A 51 -6.67 32.30 -11.35
CA GLU A 51 -7.84 32.07 -10.51
C GLU A 51 -8.09 30.57 -10.47
N PHE A 52 -8.44 30.07 -9.30
CA PHE A 52 -8.74 28.66 -9.07
C PHE A 52 -10.24 28.39 -9.17
N ASP A 53 -10.62 27.18 -9.60
CA ASP A 53 -12.03 26.78 -9.80
C ASP A 53 -12.76 26.57 -8.46
N GLY A 54 -12.04 26.29 -7.38
CA GLY A 54 -12.61 26.04 -6.06
C GLY A 54 -11.66 25.38 -5.08
N LYS A 55 -12.23 24.66 -4.10
CA LYS A 55 -11.49 23.91 -3.09
C LYS A 55 -11.64 22.41 -3.33
N ILE A 56 -10.56 21.68 -3.14
CA ILE A 56 -10.49 20.21 -3.14
C ILE A 56 -9.98 19.72 -1.80
N LEU A 57 -10.58 18.65 -1.26
CA LEU A 57 -10.12 18.02 -0.02
C LEU A 57 -9.03 16.98 -0.30
N VAL A 58 -7.77 17.34 -0.06
CA VAL A 58 -6.60 16.44 -0.19
C VAL A 58 -6.54 15.51 1.04
N PRO A 59 -6.26 14.21 0.87
CA PRO A 59 -5.71 13.54 -0.32
C PRO A 59 -6.75 12.78 -1.15
N PHE A 60 -7.97 13.24 -1.25
CA PHE A 60 -8.96 12.60 -2.10
C PHE A 60 -8.82 13.09 -3.55
N SER A 61 -8.76 12.13 -4.48
CA SER A 61 -8.67 12.44 -5.91
C SER A 61 -9.89 13.24 -6.41
N PRO A 62 -9.78 14.08 -7.45
CA PRO A 62 -10.89 14.90 -7.92
C PRO A 62 -12.12 14.10 -8.34
N GLU A 63 -11.97 12.82 -8.68
CA GLU A 63 -13.05 11.92 -9.03
C GLU A 63 -13.80 11.38 -7.80
N ALA A 64 -13.17 11.40 -6.63
CA ALA A 64 -13.75 10.90 -5.39
C ALA A 64 -14.81 11.87 -4.82
N ALA A 65 -15.87 11.30 -4.24
CA ALA A 65 -16.93 12.10 -3.62
C ALA A 65 -16.42 12.97 -2.46
N LEU A 66 -15.51 12.43 -1.64
CA LEU A 66 -14.93 13.15 -0.50
C LEU A 66 -14.06 14.34 -0.90
N SER A 67 -13.54 14.37 -2.13
CA SER A 67 -12.80 15.53 -2.62
C SER A 67 -13.66 16.79 -2.71
N GLY A 68 -14.96 16.64 -2.89
CA GLY A 68 -15.91 17.73 -3.16
C GLY A 68 -15.96 18.19 -4.63
N VAL A 69 -15.12 17.61 -5.50
CA VAL A 69 -15.02 18.01 -6.93
C VAL A 69 -15.86 17.11 -7.83
N ASN A 70 -15.81 15.80 -7.67
CA ASN A 70 -16.56 14.80 -8.45
C ASN A 70 -16.36 14.93 -9.98
N ARG A 71 -15.14 15.22 -10.43
CA ARG A 71 -14.81 15.43 -11.84
C ARG A 71 -13.64 14.57 -12.26
N GLN A 72 -13.79 13.84 -13.39
CA GLN A 72 -12.70 13.09 -14.01
C GLN A 72 -11.68 14.05 -14.64
N LEU A 73 -10.40 13.86 -14.30
CA LEU A 73 -9.29 14.48 -15.04
C LEU A 73 -9.13 13.75 -16.38
N MET A 74 -9.18 14.50 -17.48
CA MET A 74 -9.02 13.95 -18.82
C MET A 74 -7.56 14.01 -19.29
N PRO A 75 -7.12 13.10 -20.18
CA PRO A 75 -5.72 13.03 -20.63
C PRO A 75 -5.19 14.27 -21.33
N ASP A 76 -6.05 15.16 -21.85
CA ASP A 76 -5.70 16.43 -22.48
C ASP A 76 -5.66 17.62 -21.51
N GLU A 77 -6.05 17.40 -20.23
CA GLU A 77 -6.09 18.43 -19.18
C GLU A 77 -4.89 18.34 -18.23
N TYR A 78 -4.69 19.39 -17.45
CA TYR A 78 -3.82 19.48 -16.28
C TYR A 78 -4.66 19.84 -15.07
N LEU A 79 -4.36 19.22 -13.91
CA LEU A 79 -4.94 19.55 -12.63
C LEU A 79 -3.89 20.31 -11.81
N TRP A 80 -4.25 21.50 -11.38
CA TRP A 80 -3.43 22.35 -10.54
C TRP A 80 -3.95 22.34 -9.12
N TYR A 81 -3.04 22.26 -8.15
CA TYR A 81 -3.29 22.39 -6.73
C TYR A 81 -2.48 23.56 -6.20
N HIS A 82 -3.07 24.31 -5.24
CA HIS A 82 -2.38 25.36 -4.52
C HIS A 82 -2.75 25.31 -3.04
N ARG A 83 -1.76 25.50 -2.18
CA ARG A 83 -1.92 25.63 -0.74
C ARG A 83 -0.85 26.54 -0.17
N THR A 84 -1.21 27.32 0.87
CA THR A 84 -0.23 28.01 1.71
C THR A 84 0.09 27.17 2.94
N PHE A 85 1.32 27.29 3.44
CA PHE A 85 1.79 26.70 4.69
C PHE A 85 2.75 27.65 5.39
N SER A 86 2.80 27.61 6.73
CA SER A 86 3.67 28.47 7.52
C SER A 86 4.89 27.72 8.05
N VAL A 87 6.04 28.38 7.99
CA VAL A 87 7.30 27.91 8.54
C VAL A 87 7.79 28.90 9.58
N ASP A 88 7.74 28.53 10.86
CA ASP A 88 8.22 29.39 11.93
C ASP A 88 9.76 29.41 12.01
N GLY A 89 10.31 30.61 12.16
CA GLY A 89 11.72 30.82 12.55
C GLY A 89 12.78 30.45 11.50
N HIS A 90 12.44 30.27 10.22
CA HIS A 90 13.43 29.99 9.17
C HIS A 90 14.16 31.27 8.74
N LYS A 91 15.48 31.36 9.03
CA LYS A 91 16.34 32.43 8.49
C LYS A 91 17.06 31.89 7.24
N THR A 92 16.65 32.33 6.07
CA THR A 92 17.43 32.15 4.85
C THR A 92 18.69 33.00 4.92
N LYS A 93 19.88 32.42 4.70
CA LYS A 93 21.08 33.19 4.39
C LYS A 93 20.87 33.89 3.04
N ARG A 94 20.59 35.18 3.03
CA ARG A 94 20.77 35.99 1.82
C ARG A 94 22.28 36.14 1.55
N ALA A 95 22.68 35.90 0.32
CA ALA A 95 24.06 35.94 -0.15
C ALA A 95 24.71 37.35 -0.12
N ASP A 96 24.05 38.37 0.43
CA ASP A 96 24.47 39.78 0.43
C ASP A 96 24.33 40.41 1.82
N GLU A 97 25.00 39.88 2.84
CA GLU A 97 25.28 40.69 4.03
C GLU A 97 26.74 40.56 4.45
N SER A 98 27.47 41.65 4.12
CA SER A 98 28.83 41.94 4.61
C SER A 98 28.79 42.05 6.14
N PHE A 99 29.79 41.44 6.75
CA PHE A 99 30.11 41.47 8.18
C PHE A 99 29.91 42.85 8.83
N SER A 100 29.14 42.89 9.92
CA SER A 100 29.37 43.85 11.01
C SER A 100 29.37 43.09 12.33
N GLU A 101 30.46 43.26 13.04
CA GLU A 101 30.74 42.70 14.37
C GLU A 101 29.84 43.33 15.45
N GLU A 102 29.65 42.53 16.54
CA GLU A 102 29.29 42.90 17.91
C GLU A 102 27.81 42.95 18.28
N ASP A 103 27.34 41.90 19.01
CA ASP A 103 27.04 42.00 20.45
C ASP A 103 26.85 40.61 21.09
N PRO A 104 27.60 40.24 22.12
CA PRO A 104 27.52 38.97 22.81
C PRO A 104 26.73 39.10 24.13
N GLU A 105 25.40 39.14 24.11
CA GLU A 105 24.55 38.81 25.27
C GLU A 105 23.05 38.94 24.92
N SER A 106 22.48 37.89 24.34
CA SER A 106 21.04 37.64 24.52
C SER A 106 20.74 36.17 24.17
N GLY A 107 20.20 35.51 25.11
CA GLY A 107 19.56 34.24 25.31
C GLY A 107 19.37 33.27 24.16
N MET A 108 19.61 32.01 24.44
CA MET A 108 19.32 30.78 23.73
C MET A 108 18.20 30.91 22.65
N GLY A 109 18.54 31.45 21.51
CA GLY A 109 17.78 31.26 20.28
C GLY A 109 18.38 30.05 19.57
N ALA A 110 17.61 28.99 19.34
CA ALA A 110 18.06 27.86 18.53
C ALA A 110 18.52 28.40 17.17
N ASP A 111 19.76 28.12 16.82
CA ASP A 111 20.36 28.53 15.57
C ASP A 111 19.73 27.71 14.43
N LEU A 112 18.75 28.29 13.74
CA LEU A 112 17.97 27.66 12.66
C LEU A 112 18.77 27.45 11.36
N THR A 113 20.06 27.73 11.36
CA THR A 113 20.96 27.52 10.19
C THR A 113 21.35 26.05 9.99
N GLU A 114 20.95 25.13 10.89
CA GLU A 114 21.35 23.72 10.87
C GLU A 114 20.21 22.74 10.53
N GLU A 115 19.02 23.22 10.14
CA GLU A 115 17.87 22.36 9.81
C GLU A 115 17.57 22.37 8.31
N ARG A 116 17.04 21.22 7.83
CA ARG A 116 16.48 21.05 6.49
C ARG A 116 14.98 20.79 6.57
N LEU A 117 14.27 21.20 5.53
CA LEU A 117 12.84 20.98 5.40
C LEU A 117 12.59 20.04 4.22
N LEU A 118 11.94 18.90 4.50
CA LEU A 118 11.59 17.88 3.53
C LEU A 118 10.08 17.91 3.28
N LEU A 119 9.70 18.05 2.00
CA LEU A 119 8.32 17.95 1.53
C LEU A 119 8.09 16.56 0.96
N HIS A 120 7.15 15.83 1.54
CA HIS A 120 6.82 14.46 1.17
C HIS A 120 5.44 14.36 0.54
N PHE A 121 5.32 13.46 -0.41
CA PHE A 121 4.06 13.01 -1.00
C PHE A 121 3.98 11.49 -0.87
N GLY A 122 2.88 10.98 -0.32
CA GLY A 122 2.63 9.54 -0.24
C GLY A 122 2.39 8.92 -1.61
N ALA A 123 1.60 9.59 -2.45
CA ALA A 123 1.42 9.25 -3.87
C ALA A 123 0.72 10.39 -4.61
N VAL A 124 1.07 10.56 -5.89
CA VAL A 124 0.40 11.48 -6.84
C VAL A 124 0.24 10.76 -8.18
N ASP A 125 -0.98 10.46 -8.58
CA ASP A 125 -1.29 9.78 -9.84
C ASP A 125 -1.50 10.81 -10.95
N GLN A 126 -0.72 10.87 -12.00
CA GLN A 126 0.36 9.97 -12.36
C GLN A 126 1.72 10.70 -12.46
N ALA A 127 1.76 11.89 -13.04
CA ALA A 127 2.96 12.71 -13.21
C ALA A 127 2.72 14.10 -12.63
N CYS A 128 3.66 14.61 -11.84
CA CYS A 128 3.53 15.94 -11.26
C CYS A 128 4.81 16.77 -11.35
N VAL A 129 4.62 18.07 -11.26
CA VAL A 129 5.67 19.08 -11.06
C VAL A 129 5.29 19.90 -9.84
N VAL A 130 6.29 20.22 -9.00
CA VAL A 130 6.10 20.91 -7.72
C VAL A 130 6.88 22.20 -7.69
N TRP A 131 6.26 23.27 -7.17
CA TRP A 131 6.89 24.57 -6.94
C TRP A 131 6.62 25.02 -5.50
N VAL A 132 7.59 25.71 -4.92
CA VAL A 132 7.47 26.43 -3.64
C VAL A 132 7.89 27.88 -3.90
N ASN A 133 7.05 28.85 -3.51
CA ASN A 133 7.29 30.28 -3.72
C ASN A 133 7.68 30.64 -5.18
N GLY A 134 7.05 29.97 -6.15
CA GLY A 134 7.34 30.15 -7.58
C GLY A 134 8.62 29.47 -8.08
N GLN A 135 9.45 28.95 -7.19
CA GLN A 135 10.63 28.17 -7.55
C GLN A 135 10.24 26.72 -7.83
N ARG A 136 10.63 26.18 -8.99
CA ARG A 136 10.42 24.78 -9.33
C ARG A 136 11.33 23.89 -8.49
N ILE A 137 10.76 23.03 -7.66
CA ILE A 137 11.47 22.10 -6.78
C ILE A 137 11.81 20.80 -7.50
N GLY A 138 10.84 20.21 -8.21
CA GLY A 138 11.09 18.95 -8.88
C GLY A 138 9.91 18.44 -9.69
N LYS A 139 10.05 17.21 -10.15
CA LYS A 139 9.01 16.43 -10.83
C LYS A 139 9.05 14.98 -10.41
N HIS A 140 7.90 14.32 -10.47
CA HIS A 140 7.76 12.88 -10.24
C HIS A 140 6.90 12.24 -11.33
N THR A 141 7.08 10.92 -11.56
CA THR A 141 6.24 10.10 -12.42
C THR A 141 6.10 8.73 -11.79
N GLY A 142 4.87 8.24 -11.72
CA GLY A 142 4.45 7.00 -11.08
C GLY A 142 3.38 7.28 -10.02
N GLY A 143 2.20 6.65 -10.13
CA GLY A 143 1.01 7.02 -9.32
C GLY A 143 0.90 6.36 -7.96
N TYR A 144 1.87 5.52 -7.55
CA TYR A 144 1.65 4.60 -6.42
C TYR A 144 2.72 4.65 -5.33
N LEU A 145 3.84 5.31 -5.57
CA LEU A 145 4.99 5.28 -4.67
C LEU A 145 5.27 6.66 -4.09
N PRO A 146 5.72 6.72 -2.82
CA PRO A 146 6.08 7.98 -2.19
C PRO A 146 7.35 8.59 -2.77
N PHE A 147 7.42 9.91 -2.75
CA PHE A 147 8.59 10.69 -3.10
C PHE A 147 8.73 11.93 -2.22
N GLU A 148 9.92 12.50 -2.20
CA GLU A 148 10.22 13.67 -1.37
C GLU A 148 11.11 14.67 -2.10
N PHE A 149 11.04 15.92 -1.65
CA PHE A 149 11.91 17.01 -2.10
C PHE A 149 12.45 17.77 -0.88
N GLU A 150 13.73 18.09 -0.89
CA GLU A 150 14.27 19.08 0.02
C GLU A 150 13.88 20.47 -0.47
N ILE A 151 13.24 21.28 0.39
CA ILE A 151 12.71 22.60 0.03
C ILE A 151 13.33 23.73 0.84
N THR A 152 14.38 23.45 1.63
CA THR A 152 15.05 24.37 2.55
C THR A 152 15.37 25.71 1.91
N GLU A 153 15.96 25.73 0.72
CA GLU A 153 16.36 26.93 0.00
C GLU A 153 15.19 27.70 -0.66
N ALA A 154 14.03 27.06 -0.76
CA ALA A 154 12.85 27.63 -1.44
C ALA A 154 11.84 28.25 -0.48
N VAL A 155 11.98 27.96 0.83
CA VAL A 155 11.05 28.48 1.86
C VAL A 155 11.56 29.75 2.50
N GLN A 156 10.62 30.53 3.04
CA GLN A 156 10.89 31.73 3.83
C GLN A 156 10.20 31.64 5.19
N ALA A 157 10.61 32.47 6.14
CA ALA A 157 9.90 32.58 7.43
C ALA A 157 8.48 33.12 7.19
N GLY A 158 7.52 32.54 7.86
CA GLY A 158 6.10 32.85 7.69
C GLY A 158 5.44 32.03 6.60
N GLU A 159 4.55 32.65 5.84
CA GLU A 159 3.73 32.02 4.81
C GLU A 159 4.52 31.70 3.53
N ASN A 160 4.28 30.51 3.01
CA ASN A 160 4.89 29.97 1.79
C ASN A 160 3.82 29.39 0.87
N ASP A 161 4.00 29.56 -0.44
CA ASP A 161 3.13 29.02 -1.48
C ASP A 161 3.62 27.68 -1.98
N LEU A 162 2.75 26.66 -1.99
CA LEU A 162 2.99 25.34 -2.58
C LEU A 162 2.04 25.16 -3.77
N VAL A 163 2.61 24.90 -4.94
CA VAL A 163 1.85 24.63 -6.16
C VAL A 163 2.24 23.26 -6.72
N VAL A 164 1.26 22.45 -7.10
CA VAL A 164 1.45 21.15 -7.73
C VAL A 164 0.63 21.08 -9.00
N ALA A 165 1.28 20.81 -10.15
CA ALA A 165 0.60 20.52 -11.40
C ALA A 165 0.66 19.03 -11.70
N VAL A 166 -0.48 18.45 -12.04
CA VAL A 166 -0.62 17.03 -12.31
C VAL A 166 -1.10 16.79 -13.73
N LYS A 167 -0.56 15.73 -14.35
CA LYS A 167 -0.99 15.18 -15.64
C LYS A 167 -1.21 13.69 -15.46
N ASP A 168 -2.38 13.20 -15.85
CA ASP A 168 -2.66 11.77 -15.88
C ASP A 168 -3.17 11.35 -17.27
N LEU A 169 -2.51 10.36 -17.85
CA LEU A 169 -2.90 9.75 -19.12
C LEU A 169 -3.80 8.53 -18.94
N SER A 170 -3.96 8.07 -17.71
CA SER A 170 -4.79 6.93 -17.32
C SER A 170 -4.58 5.71 -18.24
N ASP A 171 -5.65 5.08 -18.74
CA ASP A 171 -5.59 3.91 -19.63
C ASP A 171 -5.31 4.22 -21.11
N THR A 172 -5.03 5.47 -21.46
CA THR A 172 -4.59 5.87 -22.81
C THR A 172 -3.08 5.72 -23.02
N SER A 173 -2.34 5.37 -21.97
CA SER A 173 -0.88 5.28 -21.93
C SER A 173 -0.40 3.87 -21.57
N TYR A 174 0.93 3.72 -21.40
CA TYR A 174 1.58 2.47 -20.99
C TYR A 174 1.90 2.40 -19.50
N HIS A 175 1.63 3.44 -18.75
CA HIS A 175 1.95 3.54 -17.32
C HIS A 175 1.23 2.50 -16.46
N SER A 176 1.72 2.29 -15.26
CA SER A 176 1.06 1.46 -14.25
C SER A 176 -0.23 2.14 -13.80
N ARG A 177 -1.34 1.39 -13.79
CA ARG A 177 -2.68 1.93 -13.46
C ARG A 177 -3.61 0.93 -12.76
N GLY A 178 -3.18 -0.32 -12.59
CA GLY A 178 -4.04 -1.35 -12.01
C GLY A 178 -5.31 -1.59 -12.85
N LYS A 179 -6.46 -1.61 -12.19
CA LYS A 179 -7.79 -1.77 -12.83
C LYS A 179 -8.49 -0.45 -13.16
N GLN A 180 -7.78 0.65 -13.15
CA GLN A 180 -8.32 1.97 -13.47
C GLN A 180 -8.60 2.13 -14.96
N LYS A 181 -9.72 2.76 -15.29
CA LYS A 181 -10.12 3.04 -16.67
C LYS A 181 -11.03 4.26 -16.76
N LEU A 182 -10.79 5.14 -17.74
CA LEU A 182 -11.64 6.31 -18.01
C LEU A 182 -13.07 5.89 -18.36
N GLU A 183 -13.23 4.90 -19.25
CA GLU A 183 -14.51 4.25 -19.51
C GLU A 183 -14.62 2.99 -18.65
N ARG A 184 -14.98 3.18 -17.37
CA ARG A 184 -15.15 2.08 -16.42
C ARG A 184 -16.25 1.11 -16.81
N GLY A 185 -16.23 -0.09 -16.24
CA GLY A 185 -17.27 -1.11 -16.36
C GLY A 185 -16.75 -2.53 -16.25
N GLY A 186 -17.60 -3.42 -15.77
CA GLY A 186 -17.23 -4.79 -15.49
C GLY A 186 -16.18 -4.86 -14.38
N MET A 187 -14.99 -5.40 -14.68
CA MET A 187 -13.87 -5.53 -13.75
C MET A 187 -12.89 -4.34 -13.77
N PHE A 188 -13.25 -3.26 -14.46
CA PHE A 188 -12.48 -2.02 -14.49
C PHE A 188 -13.28 -0.90 -13.83
N TYR A 189 -12.61 -0.13 -12.98
CA TYR A 189 -13.23 0.84 -12.09
C TYR A 189 -12.87 2.27 -12.47
N THR A 190 -13.54 3.22 -11.85
CA THR A 190 -13.28 4.65 -12.04
C THR A 190 -11.79 4.94 -11.87
N ALA A 191 -11.19 5.54 -12.90
CA ALA A 191 -9.82 6.03 -12.82
C ALA A 191 -9.78 7.22 -11.86
N GLN A 192 -8.74 7.27 -11.05
CA GLN A 192 -8.44 8.41 -10.20
C GLN A 192 -7.17 9.10 -10.68
N SER A 193 -6.95 10.32 -10.22
CA SER A 193 -5.78 11.12 -10.56
C SER A 193 -5.42 12.09 -9.44
N GLY A 194 -4.26 12.73 -9.56
CA GLY A 194 -3.83 13.75 -8.61
C GLY A 194 -3.29 13.20 -7.31
N ILE A 195 -3.30 14.05 -6.28
CA ILE A 195 -2.81 13.69 -4.94
C ILE A 195 -3.79 12.70 -4.31
N CYS A 196 -3.33 11.47 -4.02
CA CYS A 196 -4.16 10.39 -3.51
C CYS A 196 -3.66 9.74 -2.22
N GLN A 197 -2.55 10.24 -1.66
CA GLN A 197 -2.06 9.92 -0.32
C GLN A 197 -1.53 11.17 0.37
N THR A 198 -1.33 11.08 1.70
CA THR A 198 -0.91 12.19 2.56
C THR A 198 0.26 13.00 1.99
N VAL A 199 0.16 14.33 2.12
CA VAL A 199 1.23 15.30 1.89
C VAL A 199 1.67 15.85 3.23
N TRP A 200 2.99 15.89 3.50
CA TRP A 200 3.49 16.37 4.80
C TRP A 200 4.88 16.98 4.70
N LEU A 201 5.23 17.72 5.76
CA LEU A 201 6.57 18.28 5.96
C LEU A 201 7.25 17.60 7.15
N GLU A 202 8.57 17.45 7.05
CA GLU A 202 9.45 17.09 8.17
C GLU A 202 10.58 18.09 8.28
N ARG A 203 10.89 18.51 9.52
CA ARG A 203 12.13 19.21 9.83
C ARG A 203 13.17 18.17 10.26
N VAL A 204 14.33 18.22 9.65
CA VAL A 204 15.44 17.33 9.99
C VAL A 204 16.71 18.15 10.22
N PRO A 205 17.64 17.72 11.08
CA PRO A 205 18.95 18.36 11.19
C PRO A 205 19.70 18.32 9.85
N GLU A 206 20.72 19.13 9.68
CA GLU A 206 21.58 19.07 8.50
C GLU A 206 22.13 17.66 8.24
N LYS A 207 22.51 16.98 9.34
CA LYS A 207 22.94 15.58 9.34
C LYS A 207 21.78 14.72 9.84
N TYR A 208 21.08 14.06 8.92
CA TYR A 208 19.89 13.30 9.26
C TYR A 208 19.92 11.86 8.74
N ILE A 209 19.11 11.03 9.36
CA ILE A 209 18.88 9.63 8.97
C ILE A 209 17.95 9.63 7.75
N LYS A 210 18.44 9.14 6.62
CA LYS A 210 17.65 9.05 5.38
C LYS A 210 16.75 7.83 5.35
N GLU A 211 17.24 6.71 5.92
CA GLU A 211 16.57 5.44 5.89
C GLU A 211 17.09 4.52 7.00
N VAL A 212 16.21 3.68 7.51
CA VAL A 212 16.55 2.54 8.37
C VAL A 212 15.99 1.27 7.73
N GLU A 213 16.86 0.30 7.45
CA GLU A 213 16.47 -1.00 6.91
C GLU A 213 16.78 -2.06 7.96
N THR A 214 15.83 -2.96 8.21
CA THR A 214 15.97 -4.09 9.13
C THR A 214 15.90 -5.39 8.36
N LEU A 215 16.77 -6.33 8.71
CA LEU A 215 16.80 -7.68 8.17
C LEU A 215 16.81 -8.67 9.33
N PRO A 216 15.65 -9.14 9.78
CA PRO A 216 15.53 -10.16 10.81
C PRO A 216 16.01 -11.53 10.31
N GLU A 217 16.84 -12.19 11.10
CA GLU A 217 17.36 -13.55 10.85
C GLU A 217 17.00 -14.44 12.05
N PRO A 218 15.73 -14.89 12.13
CA PRO A 218 15.23 -15.60 13.32
C PRO A 218 15.95 -16.91 13.60
N ASP A 219 16.40 -17.65 12.59
CA ASP A 219 17.14 -18.88 12.75
C ASP A 219 18.54 -18.66 13.37
N GLU A 220 19.06 -17.44 13.25
CA GLU A 220 20.35 -17.03 13.82
C GLU A 220 20.16 -16.18 15.09
N GLU A 221 18.92 -16.03 15.56
CA GLU A 221 18.56 -15.24 16.75
C GLU A 221 19.15 -13.82 16.73
N LYS A 222 19.14 -13.18 15.57
CA LYS A 222 19.67 -11.81 15.39
C LYS A 222 18.81 -11.01 14.41
N VAL A 223 19.00 -9.69 14.46
CA VAL A 223 18.55 -8.75 13.44
C VAL A 223 19.75 -7.96 12.92
N ARG A 224 19.82 -7.77 11.62
CA ARG A 224 20.76 -6.79 11.04
C ARG A 224 20.03 -5.50 10.77
N ILE A 225 20.62 -4.38 11.18
CA ILE A 225 20.08 -3.04 10.97
C ILE A 225 21.12 -2.20 10.25
N ILE A 226 20.71 -1.51 9.20
CA ILE A 226 21.53 -0.48 8.55
C ILE A 226 20.81 0.85 8.63
N VAL A 227 21.56 1.87 9.06
CA VAL A 227 21.10 3.26 9.12
C VAL A 227 21.81 4.02 8.00
N ARG A 228 21.06 4.57 7.06
CA ARG A 228 21.62 5.29 5.92
C ARG A 228 21.62 6.79 6.16
N SER A 229 22.72 7.44 5.84
CA SER A 229 22.87 8.88 5.89
C SER A 229 23.80 9.39 4.77
N GLY A 230 23.96 10.71 4.65
CA GLY A 230 24.81 11.34 3.63
C GLY A 230 26.31 11.11 3.80
N ALA A 231 26.75 10.75 5.01
CA ALA A 231 28.13 10.42 5.35
C ALA A 231 28.19 9.40 6.49
N GLU A 232 29.40 9.02 6.93
CA GLU A 232 29.61 8.14 8.06
C GLU A 232 29.48 8.92 9.37
N TYR A 233 28.57 8.49 10.23
CA TYR A 233 28.31 9.01 11.58
C TYR A 233 28.16 7.87 12.58
N ALA A 234 28.44 8.13 13.85
CA ALA A 234 28.11 7.21 14.93
C ALA A 234 26.59 7.12 15.10
N VAL A 235 26.10 5.93 15.33
CA VAL A 235 24.68 5.67 15.64
C VAL A 235 24.52 4.90 16.93
N LYS A 236 23.47 5.21 17.67
CA LYS A 236 23.01 4.49 18.85
C LYS A 236 21.64 3.90 18.54
N ILE A 237 21.49 2.60 18.71
CA ILE A 237 20.22 1.89 18.51
C ILE A 237 19.79 1.33 19.86
N VAL A 238 18.57 1.67 20.29
CA VAL A 238 17.94 1.11 21.49
C VAL A 238 16.85 0.16 21.04
N LEU A 239 16.98 -1.12 21.38
CA LEU A 239 16.01 -2.15 21.03
C LEU A 239 15.17 -2.46 22.27
N GLN A 240 13.84 -2.46 22.08
CA GLN A 240 12.86 -2.74 23.12
C GLN A 240 12.36 -4.18 23.05
N LYS A 241 11.86 -4.70 24.16
CA LYS A 241 11.18 -6.00 24.19
C LYS A 241 9.95 -5.99 23.31
N PRO A 242 9.65 -7.11 22.63
CA PRO A 242 8.52 -7.19 21.73
C PRO A 242 7.20 -6.98 22.45
N LYS A 243 6.31 -6.29 21.78
CA LYS A 243 4.92 -6.08 22.22
C LYS A 243 3.97 -6.65 21.19
N ILE A 244 2.88 -7.24 21.64
CA ILE A 244 1.71 -7.37 20.81
C ILE A 244 1.03 -6.00 20.88
N HIS A 245 1.06 -5.25 19.78
CA HIS A 245 0.39 -3.96 19.68
C HIS A 245 -1.13 -4.19 19.70
N LYS A 246 -1.65 -4.51 20.89
CA LYS A 246 -3.07 -4.66 21.13
C LYS A 246 -3.70 -3.28 21.09
N GLU A 247 -4.68 -3.17 20.19
CA GLU A 247 -5.80 -2.24 20.20
C GLU A 247 -5.51 -0.81 20.70
N LEU A 248 -5.59 0.10 19.78
CA LEU A 248 -6.38 1.29 20.03
C LEU A 248 -7.81 0.80 20.37
N LYS A 249 -8.11 0.53 21.65
CA LYS A 249 -9.48 0.32 22.09
C LYS A 249 -10.21 1.64 21.90
N LYS A 250 -10.86 1.76 20.76
CA LYS A 250 -12.04 2.57 20.59
C LYS A 250 -13.09 1.71 19.92
N ASN A 251 -14.23 1.77 20.51
CA ASN A 251 -15.50 1.22 20.07
C ASN A 251 -15.62 1.18 18.53
N VAL A 252 -15.03 0.18 17.89
CA VAL A 252 -15.45 -0.20 16.55
C VAL A 252 -16.67 -1.06 16.80
N PRO A 253 -17.88 -0.60 16.44
CA PRO A 253 -19.09 -1.36 16.64
C PRO A 253 -18.95 -2.70 15.92
N ASP A 254 -19.40 -3.78 16.53
CA ASP A 254 -19.53 -5.08 15.85
C ASP A 254 -20.52 -4.99 14.66
N ASP A 255 -21.32 -3.93 14.64
CA ASP A 255 -22.18 -3.49 13.54
C ASP A 255 -22.02 -1.97 13.39
N PRO A 256 -21.61 -1.44 12.21
CA PRO A 256 -21.33 -0.02 12.02
C PRO A 256 -22.52 0.92 12.14
N VAL A 257 -23.71 0.40 12.46
CA VAL A 257 -24.97 1.15 12.58
C VAL A 257 -25.34 1.47 14.04
N GLU A 258 -24.76 0.81 15.04
CA GLU A 258 -25.04 1.08 16.46
C GLU A 258 -23.86 1.69 17.17
N ASP A 259 -24.00 2.93 17.56
CA ASP A 259 -23.21 3.75 18.49
C ASP A 259 -22.07 4.62 17.91
N MET A 260 -22.47 5.79 17.42
CA MET A 260 -21.58 6.90 17.05
C MET A 260 -21.87 8.13 17.94
N THR A 261 -21.60 8.05 19.23
CA THR A 261 -21.56 9.25 20.07
C THR A 261 -20.24 9.38 20.79
N GLY A 262 -19.36 10.17 20.17
CA GLY A 262 -18.37 11.06 20.79
C GLY A 262 -17.32 10.52 21.75
N SER A 263 -16.05 10.48 21.32
CA SER A 263 -14.98 11.28 21.94
C SER A 263 -13.63 11.04 21.25
N ARG A 264 -12.89 12.14 21.04
CA ARG A 264 -11.53 12.15 20.49
C ARG A 264 -10.57 11.36 21.37
N ILE A 265 -9.65 10.66 20.74
CA ILE A 265 -8.65 9.84 21.41
C ILE A 265 -7.42 10.67 21.74
N ALA A 266 -7.05 10.59 23.01
CA ALA A 266 -5.71 10.90 23.46
C ALA A 266 -4.73 9.81 22.97
N ASP A 267 -3.49 10.22 22.72
CA ASP A 267 -2.35 9.36 22.44
C ASP A 267 -2.21 8.22 23.45
N PRO A 268 -1.55 7.11 23.08
CA PRO A 268 -1.46 5.93 23.92
C PRO A 268 -0.86 6.29 25.27
N VAL A 269 -1.62 6.03 26.35
CA VAL A 269 -1.14 6.14 27.71
C VAL A 269 0.06 5.21 27.87
N GLU A 270 1.21 5.79 28.12
CA GLU A 270 2.44 5.12 28.53
C GLU A 270 2.17 4.13 29.66
N SER A 271 2.25 2.87 29.37
CA SER A 271 2.47 1.83 30.36
C SER A 271 3.97 1.82 30.69
N THR A 272 4.33 2.48 31.76
CA THR A 272 5.68 2.56 32.30
C THR A 272 6.13 1.21 32.89
N THR A 273 6.77 0.43 32.09
CA THR A 273 7.96 -0.41 32.36
C THR A 273 8.50 -0.87 31.00
N GLU A 274 9.16 0.02 30.29
CA GLU A 274 9.92 -0.30 29.11
C GLU A 274 11.12 -1.16 29.51
N THR A 275 11.01 -2.45 29.27
CA THR A 275 12.13 -3.35 29.38
C THR A 275 12.89 -3.30 28.06
N THR A 276 13.94 -2.51 28.03
CA THR A 276 14.93 -2.46 26.95
C THR A 276 15.64 -3.80 26.83
N ILE A 277 15.76 -4.35 25.61
CA ILE A 277 16.61 -5.51 25.34
C ILE A 277 18.09 -5.11 25.47
N GLY A 278 18.44 -3.96 24.85
CA GLY A 278 19.81 -3.47 24.89
C GLY A 278 19.98 -2.17 24.11
N THR A 279 21.17 -1.60 24.29
CA THR A 279 21.65 -0.45 23.53
C THR A 279 22.87 -0.87 22.73
N PHE A 280 22.86 -0.59 21.44
CA PHE A 280 23.89 -1.00 20.49
C PHE A 280 24.46 0.21 19.78
N TYR A 281 25.73 0.17 19.45
CA TYR A 281 26.45 1.26 18.82
C TYR A 281 27.07 0.78 17.51
N GLY A 282 27.01 1.61 16.48
CA GLY A 282 27.56 1.33 15.16
C GLY A 282 27.82 2.61 14.37
N LYS A 283 27.89 2.46 13.06
CA LYS A 283 28.08 3.56 12.12
C LYS A 283 26.99 3.52 11.05
N THR A 284 26.64 4.68 10.51
CA THR A 284 25.79 4.75 9.33
C THR A 284 26.44 4.07 8.13
N ASN A 285 25.62 3.62 7.19
CA ASN A 285 26.01 2.96 5.93
C ASN A 285 26.72 1.60 6.10
N GLU A 286 26.75 1.06 7.32
CA GLU A 286 27.26 -0.27 7.65
C GLU A 286 26.16 -1.11 8.32
N TRP A 287 26.13 -2.42 8.05
CA TRP A 287 25.24 -3.34 8.73
C TRP A 287 25.71 -3.59 10.16
N LEU A 288 24.84 -3.35 11.12
CA LEU A 288 25.05 -3.71 12.52
C LEU A 288 24.27 -4.98 12.83
N GLU A 289 24.96 -6.02 13.31
CA GLU A 289 24.33 -7.26 13.78
C GLU A 289 23.98 -7.12 15.27
N ILE A 290 22.71 -7.34 15.59
CA ILE A 290 22.18 -7.22 16.94
C ILE A 290 21.61 -8.58 17.36
N PRO A 291 22.17 -9.25 18.38
CA PRO A 291 21.61 -10.49 18.90
C PRO A 291 20.26 -10.22 19.60
N VAL A 292 19.30 -11.10 19.36
CA VAL A 292 17.98 -11.06 19.99
C VAL A 292 17.80 -12.34 20.78
N GLN A 293 17.98 -12.24 22.10
CA GLN A 293 17.77 -13.38 23.00
C GLN A 293 16.27 -13.61 23.26
N ASP A 294 15.89 -14.85 23.52
CA ASP A 294 14.49 -15.26 23.81
C ASP A 294 13.51 -14.77 22.73
N VAL A 295 13.82 -15.06 21.47
CA VAL A 295 13.07 -14.59 20.29
C VAL A 295 11.59 -14.89 20.40
N GLN A 296 10.77 -13.85 20.33
CA GLN A 296 9.31 -13.96 20.17
C GLN A 296 8.96 -13.84 18.69
N MET A 297 8.54 -14.96 18.10
CA MET A 297 8.19 -15.02 16.68
C MET A 297 6.87 -14.31 16.39
N TRP A 298 6.84 -13.58 15.29
CA TRP A 298 5.59 -13.05 14.74
C TRP A 298 4.78 -14.19 14.09
N THR A 299 3.51 -14.27 14.45
CA THR A 299 2.55 -15.19 13.84
C THR A 299 1.22 -14.47 13.62
N CYS A 300 0.27 -15.13 12.93
CA CYS A 300 -1.08 -14.57 12.76
C CYS A 300 -1.85 -14.44 14.08
N ASP A 301 -1.51 -15.26 15.10
CA ASP A 301 -2.18 -15.27 16.39
C ASP A 301 -1.44 -14.44 17.44
N THR A 302 -0.11 -14.36 17.32
CA THR A 302 0.79 -13.63 18.22
C THR A 302 1.72 -12.72 17.43
N PRO A 303 1.22 -11.57 16.90
CA PRO A 303 1.98 -10.69 16.04
C PRO A 303 2.93 -9.79 16.85
N TYR A 304 3.99 -10.35 17.41
CA TYR A 304 5.01 -9.64 18.17
C TYR A 304 5.81 -8.69 17.28
N LEU A 305 5.84 -7.41 17.65
CA LEU A 305 6.67 -6.38 17.04
C LEU A 305 7.74 -5.91 18.03
N TYR A 306 8.96 -5.74 17.53
CA TYR A 306 10.11 -5.24 18.26
C TYR A 306 10.31 -3.77 17.92
N ASP A 307 10.03 -2.87 18.86
CA ASP A 307 10.26 -1.45 18.66
C ASP A 307 11.74 -1.11 18.84
N PHE A 308 12.21 -0.14 18.07
CA PHE A 308 13.54 0.41 18.22
C PHE A 308 13.55 1.91 18.02
N THR A 309 14.58 2.56 18.59
CA THR A 309 14.92 3.95 18.28
C THR A 309 16.36 4.02 17.78
N VAL A 310 16.60 4.91 16.82
CA VAL A 310 17.93 5.23 16.32
C VAL A 310 18.21 6.69 16.61
N GLU A 311 19.34 6.96 17.23
CA GLU A 311 19.88 8.30 17.47
C GLU A 311 21.17 8.48 16.67
N MET A 312 21.27 9.59 15.93
CA MET A 312 22.42 9.98 15.16
C MET A 312 22.60 11.49 15.26
N GLU A 313 23.69 11.96 15.90
CA GLU A 313 23.89 13.39 16.15
C GLU A 313 22.67 14.04 16.84
N LYS A 314 21.98 14.96 16.15
CA LYS A 314 20.76 15.61 16.63
C LYS A 314 19.46 14.93 16.10
N ASP A 315 19.56 13.94 15.21
CA ASP A 315 18.40 13.27 14.63
C ASP A 315 18.02 12.01 15.40
N ARG A 316 16.72 11.78 15.53
CA ARG A 316 16.16 10.61 16.18
C ARG A 316 14.98 10.09 15.36
N VAL A 317 14.96 8.79 15.14
CA VAL A 317 13.85 8.10 14.50
C VAL A 317 13.44 6.89 15.32
N ALA A 318 12.18 6.51 15.23
CA ALA A 318 11.64 5.28 15.80
C ALA A 318 11.10 4.38 14.68
N GLY A 319 11.15 3.08 14.90
CA GLY A 319 10.62 2.09 13.96
C GLY A 319 10.38 0.76 14.66
N TYR A 320 10.01 -0.24 13.88
CA TYR A 320 9.79 -1.59 14.37
C TYR A 320 10.20 -2.63 13.34
N PHE A 321 10.37 -3.87 13.78
CA PHE A 321 10.50 -5.07 12.96
C PHE A 321 9.83 -6.26 13.64
N ALA A 322 9.81 -7.40 12.98
CA ALA A 322 9.39 -8.66 13.60
C ALA A 322 10.32 -9.81 13.22
N MET A 323 10.50 -10.73 14.15
CA MET A 323 11.23 -11.98 13.93
C MET A 323 10.27 -12.99 13.30
N ARG A 324 10.42 -13.24 11.99
CA ARG A 324 9.60 -14.21 11.24
C ARG A 324 10.32 -14.71 10.00
N LYS A 325 9.93 -15.89 9.51
CA LYS A 325 10.43 -16.47 8.28
C LYS A 325 9.32 -17.19 7.52
N PHE A 326 9.19 -16.89 6.21
CA PHE A 326 8.35 -17.66 5.31
C PHE A 326 9.22 -18.58 4.47
N THR A 327 8.85 -19.87 4.40
CA THR A 327 9.60 -20.88 3.64
C THR A 327 8.66 -21.78 2.87
N LEU A 328 9.22 -22.52 1.90
CA LEU A 328 8.58 -23.68 1.29
C LEU A 328 9.28 -24.93 1.79
N GLU A 329 8.52 -25.83 2.42
CA GLU A 329 9.03 -27.07 2.98
C GLU A 329 8.15 -28.25 2.58
N LYS A 330 8.72 -29.47 2.52
CA LYS A 330 7.97 -30.68 2.21
C LYS A 330 7.39 -31.27 3.48
N ASP A 331 6.08 -31.54 3.46
CA ASP A 331 5.42 -32.25 4.55
C ASP A 331 5.72 -33.77 4.53
N GLY A 332 5.23 -34.49 5.54
CA GLY A 332 5.42 -35.94 5.64
C GLY A 332 4.82 -36.76 4.49
N GLN A 333 3.97 -36.16 3.65
CA GLN A 333 3.40 -36.76 2.46
C GLN A 333 4.17 -36.41 1.18
N GLY A 334 5.15 -35.50 1.29
CA GLY A 334 5.97 -35.01 0.18
C GLY A 334 5.38 -33.83 -0.59
N PHE A 335 4.27 -33.23 -0.13
CA PHE A 335 3.74 -32.00 -0.71
C PHE A 335 4.57 -30.79 -0.26
N VAL A 336 4.84 -29.89 -1.18
CA VAL A 336 5.41 -28.57 -0.87
C VAL A 336 4.37 -27.74 -0.14
N ARG A 337 4.71 -27.23 1.05
CA ARG A 337 3.84 -26.42 1.91
C ARG A 337 4.43 -25.03 2.12
N ILE A 338 3.58 -24.04 2.26
CA ILE A 338 3.96 -22.73 2.79
C ILE A 338 4.08 -22.87 4.31
N CYS A 339 5.24 -22.48 4.83
CA CYS A 339 5.53 -22.46 6.26
C CYS A 339 5.75 -21.03 6.76
N LEU A 340 5.29 -20.74 7.96
CA LEU A 340 5.68 -19.58 8.76
C LEU A 340 6.45 -20.07 9.96
N ASN A 341 7.70 -19.62 10.12
CA ASN A 341 8.60 -20.05 11.20
C ASN A 341 8.75 -21.57 11.25
N HIS A 342 8.92 -22.21 10.07
CA HIS A 342 9.04 -23.66 9.87
C HIS A 342 7.79 -24.47 10.27
N GLN A 343 6.66 -23.81 10.53
CA GLN A 343 5.40 -24.48 10.78
C GLN A 343 4.48 -24.34 9.56
N VAL A 344 3.92 -25.46 9.12
CA VAL A 344 2.96 -25.45 8.01
C VAL A 344 1.80 -24.51 8.33
N GLN A 345 1.59 -23.53 7.49
CA GLN A 345 0.50 -22.58 7.64
C GLN A 345 -0.32 -22.50 6.36
N TYR A 346 -1.57 -22.97 6.44
CA TYR A 346 -2.52 -22.75 5.38
C TYR A 346 -2.94 -21.28 5.33
N GLN A 347 -2.80 -20.64 4.17
CA GLN A 347 -3.17 -19.25 3.98
C GLN A 347 -4.59 -19.15 3.40
N ASN A 348 -5.56 -18.87 4.28
CA ASN A 348 -6.96 -18.62 3.93
C ASN A 348 -7.14 -17.13 3.65
N GLY A 349 -7.14 -16.75 2.39
CA GLY A 349 -7.08 -15.36 1.98
C GLY A 349 -8.35 -14.83 1.32
N VAL A 350 -8.39 -13.51 1.24
CA VAL A 350 -9.38 -12.74 0.50
C VAL A 350 -8.69 -11.72 -0.40
N LEU A 351 -9.24 -11.50 -1.60
CA LEU A 351 -8.77 -10.49 -2.54
C LEU A 351 -9.29 -9.12 -2.10
N ASP A 352 -8.41 -8.15 -1.96
CA ASP A 352 -8.77 -6.77 -1.67
C ASP A 352 -8.18 -5.82 -2.71
N GLN A 353 -9.04 -5.07 -3.36
CA GLN A 353 -8.66 -4.11 -4.40
C GLN A 353 -8.50 -2.69 -3.86
N GLY A 354 -8.83 -2.45 -2.58
CA GLY A 354 -8.59 -1.20 -1.88
C GLY A 354 -9.42 -0.01 -2.41
N TYR A 355 -10.61 -0.25 -2.96
CA TYR A 355 -11.52 0.81 -3.39
C TYR A 355 -12.57 1.12 -2.33
N TRP A 356 -12.87 2.41 -2.20
CA TRP A 356 -13.89 2.98 -1.32
C TRP A 356 -14.93 3.73 -2.16
N PRO A 357 -16.23 3.69 -1.81
CA PRO A 357 -17.26 4.34 -2.63
C PRO A 357 -17.15 5.87 -2.63
N ASP A 358 -16.59 6.42 -1.58
CA ASP A 358 -16.49 7.84 -1.27
C ASP A 358 -15.07 8.41 -1.48
N GLY A 359 -14.04 7.59 -1.32
CA GLY A 359 -12.64 8.00 -1.44
C GLY A 359 -11.85 7.36 -2.60
N LEU A 360 -12.45 6.45 -3.39
CA LEU A 360 -11.78 5.64 -4.42
C LEU A 360 -10.57 4.89 -3.85
N TYR A 361 -9.35 5.21 -4.25
CA TYR A 361 -8.15 4.56 -3.69
C TYR A 361 -7.74 5.09 -2.30
N THR A 362 -8.30 6.20 -1.86
CA THR A 362 -8.02 6.76 -0.54
C THR A 362 -9.07 6.33 0.46
N ALA A 363 -8.68 5.60 1.49
CA ALA A 363 -9.57 5.28 2.60
C ALA A 363 -10.05 6.57 3.28
N PRO A 364 -11.32 6.66 3.72
CA PRO A 364 -11.83 7.87 4.35
C PRO A 364 -11.17 8.18 5.70
N SER A 365 -10.65 7.19 6.41
CA SER A 365 -9.89 7.35 7.65
C SER A 365 -9.00 6.14 7.93
N ASP A 366 -8.12 6.26 8.93
CA ASP A 366 -7.28 5.15 9.43
C ASP A 366 -8.15 4.04 10.03
N GLU A 367 -9.22 4.40 10.76
CA GLU A 367 -10.19 3.46 11.34
C GLU A 367 -10.93 2.65 10.27
N ALA A 368 -11.20 3.22 9.11
CA ALA A 368 -11.79 2.49 8.00
C ALA A 368 -10.87 1.36 7.50
N MET A 369 -9.57 1.62 7.40
CA MET A 369 -8.58 0.59 7.07
C MET A 369 -8.51 -0.49 8.14
N ILE A 370 -8.47 -0.09 9.41
CA ILE A 370 -8.46 -1.02 10.57
C ILE A 370 -9.70 -1.90 10.54
N PHE A 371 -10.89 -1.31 10.34
CA PHE A 371 -12.14 -2.07 10.26
C PHE A 371 -12.09 -3.17 9.21
N ASP A 372 -11.70 -2.86 7.97
CA ASP A 372 -11.62 -3.87 6.91
C ASP A 372 -10.72 -5.05 7.34
N LEU A 373 -9.53 -4.76 7.86
CA LEU A 373 -8.56 -5.79 8.28
C LEU A 373 -9.04 -6.62 9.47
N GLU A 374 -9.66 -5.99 10.47
CA GLU A 374 -10.24 -6.71 11.61
C GLU A 374 -11.42 -7.58 11.19
N GLN A 375 -12.30 -7.07 10.30
CA GLN A 375 -13.41 -7.87 9.80
C GLN A 375 -12.93 -9.03 8.93
N MET A 376 -11.86 -8.89 8.16
CA MET A 376 -11.23 -10.02 7.45
C MET A 376 -10.84 -11.11 8.44
N LYS A 377 -10.17 -10.77 9.54
CA LYS A 377 -9.82 -11.74 10.59
C LYS A 377 -11.05 -12.36 11.28
N LYS A 378 -12.06 -11.55 11.63
CA LYS A 378 -13.33 -12.03 12.22
C LYS A 378 -14.09 -12.97 11.26
N CYS A 379 -13.94 -12.81 9.95
CA CYS A 379 -14.46 -13.74 8.93
C CYS A 379 -13.61 -15.00 8.75
N GLY A 380 -12.51 -15.16 9.51
CA GLY A 380 -11.64 -16.34 9.49
C GLY A 380 -10.55 -16.29 8.41
N PHE A 381 -10.32 -15.15 7.78
CA PHE A 381 -9.18 -14.97 6.90
C PHE A 381 -7.93 -14.67 7.74
N ASN A 382 -6.80 -15.28 7.37
CA ASN A 382 -5.48 -15.01 7.96
C ASN A 382 -4.53 -14.35 6.95
N MET A 383 -5.00 -14.12 5.73
CA MET A 383 -4.25 -13.53 4.64
C MET A 383 -5.13 -12.60 3.81
N VAL A 384 -4.54 -11.54 3.27
CA VAL A 384 -5.13 -10.66 2.26
C VAL A 384 -4.19 -10.59 1.06
N ARG A 385 -4.74 -10.73 -0.15
CA ARG A 385 -4.04 -10.41 -1.38
C ARG A 385 -4.42 -8.99 -1.80
N LYS A 386 -3.48 -8.05 -1.66
CA LYS A 386 -3.65 -6.67 -2.11
C LYS A 386 -3.46 -6.61 -3.61
N HIS A 387 -4.56 -6.38 -4.31
CA HIS A 387 -4.65 -6.58 -5.75
C HIS A 387 -4.47 -5.28 -6.51
N LEU A 388 -3.34 -5.22 -7.25
CA LEU A 388 -2.95 -4.21 -8.24
C LEU A 388 -2.92 -2.75 -7.71
N LYS A 389 -2.71 -2.59 -6.40
CA LYS A 389 -2.62 -1.31 -5.72
C LYS A 389 -1.53 -1.35 -4.64
N ILE A 390 -0.87 -0.22 -4.40
CA ILE A 390 0.01 -0.01 -3.24
C ILE A 390 -0.72 0.91 -2.27
N GLU A 391 -0.90 0.43 -1.05
CA GLU A 391 -1.56 1.18 0.02
C GLU A 391 -0.59 2.15 0.72
N PRO A 392 -1.10 3.13 1.50
CA PRO A 392 -0.29 3.84 2.47
C PRO A 392 0.40 2.87 3.43
N GLN A 393 1.63 3.17 3.88
CA GLN A 393 2.38 2.27 4.78
C GLN A 393 1.63 1.95 6.08
N ARG A 394 0.72 2.81 6.53
CA ARG A 394 -0.15 2.56 7.68
C ARG A 394 -1.03 1.32 7.50
N TRP A 395 -1.54 1.05 6.31
CA TRP A 395 -2.31 -0.16 6.04
C TRP A 395 -1.48 -1.43 6.29
N TYR A 396 -0.22 -1.45 5.83
CA TYR A 396 0.69 -2.58 6.09
C TYR A 396 1.05 -2.68 7.56
N TYR A 397 1.27 -1.56 8.25
CA TYR A 397 1.47 -1.54 9.70
C TYR A 397 0.29 -2.17 10.44
N HIS A 398 -0.94 -1.89 10.00
CA HIS A 398 -2.11 -2.54 10.59
C HIS A 398 -2.16 -4.04 10.30
N CYS A 399 -1.73 -4.51 9.13
CA CYS A 399 -1.54 -5.94 8.87
C CYS A 399 -0.48 -6.55 9.79
N ASP A 400 0.65 -5.84 9.97
CA ASP A 400 1.76 -6.29 10.82
C ASP A 400 1.32 -6.49 12.28
N ARG A 401 0.64 -5.48 12.87
CA ARG A 401 0.18 -5.54 14.26
C ARG A 401 -1.03 -6.44 14.50
N LEU A 402 -1.86 -6.65 13.50
CA LEU A 402 -3.02 -7.53 13.58
C LEU A 402 -2.69 -8.99 13.24
N GLY A 403 -1.50 -9.28 12.71
CA GLY A 403 -1.13 -10.63 12.29
C GLY A 403 -1.90 -11.10 11.06
N LEU A 404 -2.06 -10.24 10.05
CA LEU A 404 -2.68 -10.58 8.79
C LEU A 404 -1.61 -10.69 7.71
N VAL A 405 -1.42 -11.87 7.13
CA VAL A 405 -0.44 -12.11 6.05
C VAL A 405 -0.85 -11.33 4.80
N VAL A 406 0.12 -10.75 4.10
CA VAL A 406 -0.11 -9.99 2.87
C VAL A 406 0.57 -10.66 1.68
N TRP A 407 -0.17 -10.84 0.59
CA TRP A 407 0.38 -11.01 -0.74
C TRP A 407 0.22 -9.69 -1.49
N GLN A 408 1.33 -9.11 -1.91
CA GLN A 408 1.35 -7.81 -2.59
C GLN A 408 1.53 -7.98 -4.09
N ASP A 409 0.52 -7.59 -4.85
CA ASP A 409 0.62 -7.54 -6.31
C ASP A 409 1.41 -6.30 -6.75
N MET A 410 2.28 -6.46 -7.75
CA MET A 410 2.85 -5.33 -8.48
C MET A 410 1.76 -4.67 -9.32
N VAL A 411 1.77 -3.35 -9.39
CA VAL A 411 0.77 -2.61 -10.15
C VAL A 411 1.00 -2.84 -11.63
N ASN A 412 0.03 -3.46 -12.29
CA ASN A 412 0.13 -3.68 -13.73
C ASN A 412 -0.20 -2.41 -14.53
N GLY A 413 0.20 -2.42 -15.78
CA GLY A 413 -0.04 -1.35 -16.73
C GLY A 413 0.26 -1.84 -18.14
N GLY A 414 0.51 -0.92 -19.04
CA GLY A 414 0.78 -1.21 -20.45
C GLY A 414 -0.29 -0.59 -21.35
N GLY A 415 -0.18 -0.79 -22.66
CA GLY A 415 -1.12 -0.26 -23.62
C GLY A 415 -2.52 -0.90 -23.51
N LYS A 416 -3.33 -0.72 -24.54
CA LYS A 416 -4.70 -1.23 -24.57
C LYS A 416 -4.75 -2.76 -24.53
N TYR A 417 -5.42 -3.32 -23.52
CA TYR A 417 -5.59 -4.78 -23.37
C TYR A 417 -6.48 -5.37 -24.46
N LYS A 418 -6.06 -6.50 -25.00
CA LYS A 418 -6.87 -7.31 -25.93
C LYS A 418 -7.76 -8.28 -25.13
N HIS A 419 -8.88 -7.79 -24.63
CA HIS A 419 -9.77 -8.53 -23.72
C HIS A 419 -10.09 -9.96 -24.19
N TRP A 420 -10.39 -10.15 -25.49
CA TRP A 420 -10.70 -11.46 -26.02
C TRP A 420 -9.54 -12.45 -25.81
N PHE A 421 -8.30 -11.96 -25.86
CA PHE A 421 -7.10 -12.78 -25.71
C PHE A 421 -6.78 -13.07 -24.25
N VAL A 422 -6.65 -12.03 -23.41
CA VAL A 422 -6.26 -12.18 -22.01
C VAL A 422 -7.37 -12.79 -21.13
N THR A 423 -8.62 -12.76 -21.57
CA THR A 423 -9.76 -13.33 -20.82
C THR A 423 -10.19 -14.66 -21.41
N TYR A 424 -10.69 -14.69 -22.66
CA TYR A 424 -11.30 -15.89 -23.22
C TYR A 424 -10.28 -16.90 -23.77
N ALA A 425 -9.31 -16.45 -24.56
CA ALA A 425 -8.29 -17.33 -25.09
C ALA A 425 -7.41 -17.89 -23.96
N ALA A 426 -7.03 -17.05 -22.98
CA ALA A 426 -6.25 -17.47 -21.82
C ALA A 426 -6.96 -18.56 -21.00
N THR A 427 -8.27 -18.40 -20.73
CA THR A 427 -9.07 -19.43 -20.03
C THR A 427 -9.08 -20.75 -20.77
N LEU A 428 -9.26 -20.75 -22.12
CA LEU A 428 -9.20 -21.95 -22.95
C LEU A 428 -7.81 -22.58 -22.96
N MET A 429 -6.76 -21.77 -23.07
CA MET A 429 -5.37 -22.23 -23.05
C MET A 429 -5.03 -22.88 -21.70
N SER A 430 -5.46 -22.28 -20.60
CA SER A 430 -5.30 -22.83 -19.25
C SER A 430 -6.01 -24.17 -19.12
N TRP A 431 -7.23 -24.31 -19.66
CA TRP A 431 -7.98 -25.57 -19.64
C TRP A 431 -7.27 -26.68 -20.43
N TRP A 432 -6.69 -26.35 -21.58
CA TRP A 432 -5.93 -27.31 -22.40
C TRP A 432 -4.47 -27.46 -21.96
N LYS A 433 -4.04 -26.81 -20.86
CA LYS A 433 -2.66 -26.80 -20.35
C LYS A 433 -1.65 -26.34 -21.40
N ILE A 434 -2.06 -25.42 -22.28
CA ILE A 434 -1.17 -24.83 -23.28
C ILE A 434 -0.36 -23.74 -22.58
N ARG A 435 0.96 -23.91 -22.49
CA ARG A 435 1.87 -22.87 -22.01
C ARG A 435 2.29 -21.97 -23.17
N MET A 436 1.90 -20.71 -23.12
CA MET A 436 2.37 -19.69 -24.06
C MET A 436 3.54 -18.93 -23.42
N ARG A 437 4.64 -18.82 -24.16
CA ARG A 437 5.76 -17.97 -23.72
C ARG A 437 5.38 -16.49 -23.82
N ASP A 438 5.78 -15.71 -22.84
CA ASP A 438 5.48 -14.28 -22.74
C ASP A 438 6.43 -13.35 -23.51
N ILE A 439 7.18 -13.94 -24.45
CA ILE A 439 8.02 -13.20 -25.41
C ILE A 439 7.21 -12.30 -26.37
N TYR A 440 5.92 -12.58 -26.51
CA TYR A 440 5.00 -11.80 -27.36
C TYR A 440 4.39 -10.63 -26.59
N SER A 441 5.23 -9.74 -26.08
CA SER A 441 4.82 -8.60 -25.23
C SER A 441 3.71 -7.73 -25.82
N GLY A 442 3.59 -7.64 -27.15
CA GLY A 442 2.51 -6.92 -27.84
C GLY A 442 1.13 -7.57 -27.71
N LEU A 443 1.03 -8.91 -27.47
CA LEU A 443 -0.24 -9.59 -27.20
C LEU A 443 -0.71 -9.33 -25.77
N LEU A 444 0.24 -9.15 -24.85
CA LEU A 444 0.04 -8.91 -23.44
C LEU A 444 0.13 -7.41 -23.07
N ALA A 445 -0.01 -6.52 -24.07
CA ALA A 445 -0.07 -5.06 -23.92
C ALA A 445 1.20 -4.38 -23.33
N ARG A 446 2.40 -4.98 -23.49
CA ARG A 446 3.70 -4.41 -23.04
C ARG A 446 4.68 -4.20 -24.19
N LYS A 447 4.20 -3.69 -25.32
CA LYS A 447 5.03 -3.44 -26.49
C LYS A 447 6.06 -2.34 -26.25
N GLU A 448 5.68 -1.28 -25.57
CA GLU A 448 6.47 -0.08 -25.32
C GLU A 448 7.66 -0.40 -24.40
N LYS A 449 8.87 -0.04 -24.82
CA LYS A 449 10.11 -0.29 -24.05
C LYS A 449 10.12 0.55 -22.77
N GLU A 450 9.69 1.79 -22.86
CA GLU A 450 9.59 2.74 -21.76
C GLU A 450 8.70 2.20 -20.64
N GLY A 451 7.53 1.64 -20.99
CA GLY A 451 6.63 1.02 -20.03
C GLY A 451 7.20 -0.22 -19.36
N ARG A 452 8.07 -1.00 -20.04
CA ARG A 452 8.79 -2.11 -19.40
C ARG A 452 9.86 -1.62 -18.41
N LEU A 453 10.60 -0.59 -18.78
CA LEU A 453 11.62 0.01 -17.88
C LEU A 453 10.99 0.65 -16.65
N GLU A 454 9.86 1.35 -16.83
CA GLU A 454 9.08 1.92 -15.74
C GLU A 454 8.59 0.84 -14.77
N PHE A 455 7.98 -0.23 -15.29
CA PHE A 455 7.54 -1.36 -14.46
C PHE A 455 8.67 -1.95 -13.62
N VAL A 456 9.86 -2.17 -14.22
CA VAL A 456 11.02 -2.70 -13.49
C VAL A 456 11.45 -1.75 -12.37
N LYS A 457 11.47 -0.44 -12.65
CA LYS A 457 11.80 0.57 -11.65
C LYS A 457 10.79 0.55 -10.51
N GLU A 458 9.49 0.63 -10.81
CA GLU A 458 8.42 0.62 -9.82
C GLU A 458 8.39 -0.67 -9.00
N MET A 459 8.61 -1.84 -9.62
CA MET A 459 8.71 -3.12 -8.92
C MET A 459 9.84 -3.10 -7.87
N LYS A 460 11.03 -2.60 -8.23
CA LYS A 460 12.15 -2.49 -7.30
C LYS A 460 11.87 -1.50 -6.16
N GLU A 461 11.31 -0.35 -6.49
CA GLU A 461 10.95 0.66 -5.51
C GLU A 461 9.83 0.18 -4.57
N THR A 462 8.84 -0.57 -5.08
CA THR A 462 7.80 -1.20 -4.27
C THR A 462 8.41 -2.14 -3.24
N VAL A 463 9.30 -3.03 -3.67
CA VAL A 463 10.00 -3.95 -2.76
C VAL A 463 10.83 -3.18 -1.74
N HIS A 464 11.62 -2.23 -2.20
CA HIS A 464 12.47 -1.41 -1.33
C HIS A 464 11.67 -0.71 -0.22
N ARG A 465 10.50 -0.14 -0.57
CA ARG A 465 9.64 0.60 0.38
C ARG A 465 8.87 -0.30 1.33
N LEU A 466 8.52 -1.51 0.90
CA LEU A 466 7.59 -2.36 1.64
C LEU A 466 8.24 -3.58 2.32
N LYS A 467 9.44 -3.98 1.94
CA LYS A 467 10.10 -5.19 2.49
C LYS A 467 10.35 -5.14 4.00
N GLY A 468 10.31 -3.96 4.62
CA GLY A 468 10.36 -3.79 6.08
C GLY A 468 9.11 -4.30 6.81
N HIS A 469 7.96 -4.44 6.11
CA HIS A 469 6.71 -4.92 6.72
C HIS A 469 6.71 -6.44 6.89
N PRO A 470 6.65 -6.95 8.13
CA PRO A 470 6.71 -8.39 8.40
C PRO A 470 5.50 -9.19 7.89
N SER A 471 4.35 -8.58 7.74
CA SER A 471 3.14 -9.23 7.21
C SER A 471 3.28 -9.68 5.76
N ILE A 472 4.11 -9.02 4.95
CA ILE A 472 4.29 -9.38 3.55
C ILE A 472 5.02 -10.71 3.44
N ALA A 473 4.32 -11.72 2.91
CA ALA A 473 4.83 -13.07 2.68
C ALA A 473 5.21 -13.32 1.22
N ALA A 474 4.50 -12.71 0.29
CA ALA A 474 4.69 -12.97 -1.12
C ALA A 474 4.52 -11.71 -1.98
N TRP A 475 5.32 -11.65 -3.04
CA TRP A 475 5.19 -10.71 -4.14
C TRP A 475 4.53 -11.40 -5.32
N VAL A 476 3.50 -10.78 -5.91
CA VAL A 476 2.84 -11.26 -7.12
C VAL A 476 3.23 -10.33 -8.27
N ILE A 477 4.01 -10.85 -9.24
CA ILE A 477 4.58 -10.00 -10.30
C ILE A 477 3.53 -9.66 -11.35
N PHE A 478 2.85 -10.68 -11.89
CA PHE A 478 1.84 -10.50 -12.93
C PHE A 478 0.53 -11.18 -12.56
N ASN A 479 -0.57 -10.57 -12.95
CA ASN A 479 -1.91 -11.13 -12.82
C ASN A 479 -2.53 -11.33 -14.19
N GLU A 480 -3.00 -12.55 -14.48
CA GLU A 480 -3.79 -12.92 -15.66
C GLU A 480 -3.21 -12.48 -17.02
N GLY A 481 -1.89 -12.32 -17.08
CA GLY A 481 -1.19 -11.90 -18.29
C GLY A 481 -1.34 -10.41 -18.64
N TRP A 482 -1.92 -9.61 -17.76
CA TRP A 482 -2.13 -8.17 -18.01
C TRP A 482 -0.81 -7.41 -17.91
N GLY A 483 -0.28 -7.03 -19.07
CA GLY A 483 1.01 -6.37 -19.16
C GLY A 483 2.20 -7.27 -18.83
N GLN A 484 2.04 -8.60 -18.89
CA GLN A 484 3.08 -9.57 -18.60
C GLN A 484 4.16 -9.57 -19.70
N PHE A 485 5.42 -9.69 -19.29
CA PHE A 485 6.58 -9.80 -20.19
C PHE A 485 7.79 -10.35 -19.44
N GLN A 486 8.62 -11.14 -20.15
CA GLN A 486 9.91 -11.62 -19.64
C GLN A 486 9.86 -12.07 -18.15
N THR A 487 8.86 -12.87 -17.81
CA THR A 487 8.54 -13.23 -16.42
C THR A 487 9.71 -13.87 -15.68
N GLU A 488 10.52 -14.69 -16.35
CA GLU A 488 11.72 -15.31 -15.75
C GLU A 488 12.74 -14.24 -15.31
N ASP A 489 12.98 -13.23 -16.18
CA ASP A 489 13.89 -12.12 -15.87
C ASP A 489 13.35 -11.28 -14.72
N MET A 490 12.03 -10.99 -14.71
CA MET A 490 11.38 -10.24 -13.63
C MET A 490 11.48 -11.00 -12.32
N THR A 491 11.28 -12.31 -12.33
CA THR A 491 11.43 -13.17 -11.15
C THR A 491 12.88 -13.14 -10.63
N ALA A 492 13.87 -13.21 -11.51
CA ALA A 492 15.28 -13.15 -11.11
C ALA A 492 15.66 -11.79 -10.52
N ILE A 493 15.15 -10.68 -11.10
CA ILE A 493 15.35 -9.33 -10.57
C ILE A 493 14.73 -9.24 -9.18
N LEU A 494 13.49 -9.65 -9.02
CA LEU A 494 12.75 -9.57 -7.76
C LEU A 494 13.43 -10.41 -6.66
N ARG A 495 13.88 -11.62 -6.96
CA ARG A 495 14.62 -12.50 -6.04
C ARG A 495 15.93 -11.86 -5.56
N LYS A 496 16.56 -11.03 -6.39
CA LYS A 496 17.76 -10.28 -6.02
C LYS A 496 17.45 -9.10 -5.07
N GLU A 497 16.31 -8.42 -5.29
CA GLU A 497 15.88 -7.29 -4.45
C GLU A 497 15.35 -7.77 -3.08
N ASP A 498 14.70 -8.95 -3.06
CA ASP A 498 14.18 -9.58 -1.85
C ASP A 498 14.34 -11.12 -1.94
N PRO A 499 15.40 -11.68 -1.34
CA PRO A 499 15.63 -13.11 -1.33
C PRO A 499 14.71 -13.88 -0.37
N ASP A 500 14.08 -13.19 0.59
CA ASP A 500 13.41 -13.83 1.74
C ASP A 500 11.92 -14.11 1.50
N ARG A 501 11.27 -13.32 0.60
CA ARG A 501 9.85 -13.51 0.35
C ARG A 501 9.58 -14.45 -0.80
N LEU A 502 8.40 -15.08 -0.75
CA LEU A 502 7.91 -15.94 -1.80
C LEU A 502 7.50 -15.12 -3.03
N ILE A 503 7.54 -15.73 -4.21
CA ILE A 503 7.22 -15.07 -5.47
C ILE A 503 6.17 -15.87 -6.25
N ASP A 504 5.00 -15.25 -6.49
CA ASP A 504 4.05 -15.66 -7.52
C ASP A 504 4.40 -14.92 -8.82
N GLN A 505 5.06 -15.60 -9.74
CA GLN A 505 5.53 -14.95 -10.96
C GLN A 505 4.40 -14.55 -11.92
N ALA A 506 3.32 -15.34 -11.97
CA ALA A 506 2.19 -15.17 -12.88
C ALA A 506 0.94 -15.83 -12.29
N SER A 507 0.13 -15.03 -11.63
CA SER A 507 -1.10 -15.48 -11.00
C SER A 507 -2.17 -15.76 -12.03
N GLY A 508 -2.70 -16.97 -12.04
CA GLY A 508 -3.81 -17.44 -12.87
C GLY A 508 -3.39 -17.97 -14.23
N TRP A 509 -2.99 -17.11 -15.14
CA TRP A 509 -2.71 -17.46 -16.54
C TRP A 509 -1.24 -17.26 -16.91
N PHE A 510 -0.83 -17.88 -18.05
CA PHE A 510 0.49 -17.69 -18.66
C PHE A 510 1.68 -18.00 -17.74
N ASP A 511 1.51 -18.99 -16.83
CA ASP A 511 2.59 -19.49 -15.99
C ASP A 511 3.80 -19.93 -16.84
N GLN A 512 4.99 -19.39 -16.51
CA GLN A 512 6.24 -19.71 -17.19
C GLN A 512 7.02 -20.85 -16.49
N GLY A 513 6.51 -21.37 -15.37
CA GLY A 513 7.06 -22.52 -14.66
C GLY A 513 8.12 -22.18 -13.59
N GLY A 514 8.34 -20.90 -13.31
CA GLY A 514 9.23 -20.42 -12.24
C GLY A 514 8.47 -19.86 -11.03
N GLY A 515 9.19 -19.11 -10.19
CA GLY A 515 8.66 -18.63 -8.91
C GLY A 515 8.44 -19.75 -7.90
N ASP A 516 7.73 -19.43 -6.83
CA ASP A 516 7.51 -20.33 -5.69
C ASP A 516 6.12 -20.99 -5.72
N PHE A 517 5.19 -20.45 -6.55
CA PHE A 517 3.82 -20.93 -6.61
C PHE A 517 3.42 -21.51 -7.97
N CYS A 518 2.65 -22.59 -7.93
CA CYS A 518 1.80 -23.03 -9.03
C CYS A 518 0.41 -22.44 -8.79
N SER A 519 0.15 -21.30 -9.42
CA SER A 519 -0.95 -20.40 -9.13
C SER A 519 -2.12 -20.61 -10.10
N LEU A 520 -3.35 -20.76 -9.57
CA LEU A 520 -4.54 -21.09 -10.35
C LEU A 520 -5.70 -20.12 -10.04
N HIS A 521 -6.40 -19.67 -11.09
CA HIS A 521 -7.71 -19.01 -10.99
C HIS A 521 -8.82 -19.97 -11.41
N ASN A 522 -9.89 -20.06 -10.62
CA ASN A 522 -11.03 -20.92 -10.96
C ASN A 522 -12.37 -20.38 -10.43
N TYR A 523 -13.12 -19.73 -11.28
CA TYR A 523 -14.44 -19.19 -11.00
C TYR A 523 -15.60 -20.11 -11.39
N PHE A 524 -15.42 -20.95 -12.42
CA PHE A 524 -16.51 -21.64 -13.09
C PHE A 524 -16.58 -23.13 -12.79
N PHE A 525 -15.45 -23.80 -12.64
CA PHE A 525 -15.36 -25.26 -12.60
C PHE A 525 -15.22 -25.79 -11.18
N LYS A 526 -15.37 -27.12 -11.01
CA LYS A 526 -14.99 -27.80 -9.77
C LYS A 526 -13.51 -27.49 -9.48
N LEU A 527 -13.24 -27.11 -8.23
CA LEU A 527 -11.86 -26.83 -7.82
C LEU A 527 -10.99 -28.09 -7.91
N LYS A 528 -9.83 -27.96 -8.46
CA LYS A 528 -8.80 -29.01 -8.60
C LYS A 528 -7.44 -28.35 -8.55
N ILE A 529 -6.47 -29.05 -7.99
CA ILE A 529 -5.06 -28.69 -8.00
C ILE A 529 -4.23 -29.80 -8.64
N HIS A 530 -3.01 -29.47 -8.99
CA HIS A 530 -2.01 -30.42 -9.49
C HIS A 530 -0.70 -30.14 -8.76
N PRO A 531 -0.48 -30.77 -7.59
CA PRO A 531 0.73 -30.52 -6.80
C PRO A 531 1.99 -30.76 -7.59
N GLU A 532 2.93 -29.83 -7.50
CA GLU A 532 4.26 -29.93 -8.11
C GLU A 532 5.31 -30.29 -7.06
N LYS A 533 6.51 -30.66 -7.51
CA LYS A 533 7.58 -31.13 -6.63
C LYS A 533 8.32 -30.00 -5.92
N GLU A 534 8.34 -28.80 -6.51
CA GLU A 534 9.19 -27.67 -6.07
C GLU A 534 8.39 -26.41 -5.81
N ARG A 535 7.14 -26.30 -6.28
CA ARG A 535 6.29 -25.13 -6.10
C ARG A 535 5.06 -25.47 -5.29
N ALA A 536 4.64 -24.54 -4.42
CA ALA A 536 3.41 -24.66 -3.65
C ALA A 536 2.18 -24.49 -4.53
N SER A 537 1.20 -25.38 -4.41
CA SER A 537 -0.08 -25.26 -5.13
C SER A 537 -0.99 -24.25 -4.44
N VAL A 538 -1.44 -23.23 -5.18
CA VAL A 538 -2.30 -22.18 -4.64
C VAL A 538 -3.49 -21.88 -5.56
N LEU A 539 -4.64 -21.60 -4.95
CA LEU A 539 -5.81 -21.01 -5.63
C LEU A 539 -5.75 -19.52 -5.40
N SER A 540 -5.04 -18.80 -6.25
CA SER A 540 -4.81 -17.37 -6.09
C SER A 540 -6.04 -16.50 -6.36
N GLU A 541 -7.09 -17.07 -7.01
CA GLU A 541 -8.43 -16.49 -7.07
C GLU A 541 -9.49 -17.57 -7.29
N PHE A 542 -10.60 -17.47 -6.54
CA PHE A 542 -11.76 -18.33 -6.73
C PHE A 542 -13.04 -17.71 -6.15
N GLY A 543 -14.20 -18.23 -6.55
CA GLY A 543 -15.51 -17.82 -6.00
C GLY A 543 -16.19 -16.75 -6.83
N GLY A 544 -16.19 -15.50 -6.39
CA GLY A 544 -16.70 -14.37 -7.16
C GLY A 544 -18.22 -14.37 -7.38
N TYR A 545 -19.02 -14.92 -6.44
CA TYR A 545 -20.48 -14.97 -6.58
C TYR A 545 -21.12 -13.63 -6.32
N SER A 546 -21.88 -13.14 -7.31
CA SER A 546 -22.52 -11.83 -7.26
C SER A 546 -23.87 -11.87 -6.56
N TYR A 547 -24.06 -10.97 -5.62
CA TYR A 547 -25.35 -10.69 -4.99
C TYR A 547 -25.45 -9.19 -4.70
N ARG A 548 -26.35 -8.51 -5.38
CA ARG A 548 -26.63 -7.09 -5.17
C ARG A 548 -27.58 -6.88 -4.00
N ILE A 549 -27.26 -5.91 -3.15
CA ILE A 549 -28.16 -5.39 -2.13
C ILE A 549 -28.60 -3.99 -2.57
N GLU A 550 -29.90 -3.78 -2.64
CA GLU A 550 -30.49 -2.50 -3.03
C GLU A 550 -30.16 -1.41 -2.00
N GLY A 551 -29.85 -0.19 -2.47
CA GLY A 551 -29.39 0.91 -1.61
C GLY A 551 -27.93 0.84 -1.17
N HIS A 552 -27.20 -0.26 -1.46
CA HIS A 552 -25.80 -0.47 -1.08
C HIS A 552 -24.90 -0.79 -2.29
N SER A 553 -25.34 -0.46 -3.50
CA SER A 553 -24.60 -0.69 -4.75
C SER A 553 -24.55 0.59 -5.57
N ALA A 554 -23.36 1.02 -6.00
CA ALA A 554 -23.16 2.25 -6.75
C ALA A 554 -23.72 2.21 -8.18
N CYS A 555 -23.92 1.01 -8.76
CA CYS A 555 -24.29 0.82 -10.16
C CYS A 555 -25.53 -0.06 -10.32
N GLY A 556 -26.38 0.27 -11.31
CA GLY A 556 -27.53 -0.57 -11.68
C GLY A 556 -27.15 -1.84 -12.44
N LYS A 557 -26.05 -1.79 -13.22
CA LYS A 557 -25.54 -2.93 -13.99
C LYS A 557 -24.72 -3.85 -13.08
N LEU A 558 -24.80 -5.16 -13.33
CA LEU A 558 -24.09 -6.18 -12.56
C LEU A 558 -23.04 -6.85 -13.41
N TYR A 559 -21.86 -7.03 -12.81
CA TYR A 559 -20.80 -7.88 -13.32
C TYR A 559 -20.41 -8.94 -12.27
N GLY A 560 -19.98 -10.14 -12.73
CA GLY A 560 -19.47 -11.21 -11.87
C GLY A 560 -19.79 -12.61 -12.34
N TYR A 561 -19.27 -13.61 -11.63
CA TYR A 561 -19.13 -15.00 -12.09
C TYR A 561 -20.29 -15.94 -11.71
N GLY A 562 -21.35 -15.45 -11.15
CA GLY A 562 -22.51 -16.30 -10.81
C GLY A 562 -23.50 -15.57 -9.94
N ILE A 563 -24.55 -15.06 -10.56
CA ILE A 563 -25.58 -14.26 -9.90
C ILE A 563 -26.38 -15.13 -8.93
N CYS A 564 -26.50 -14.67 -7.69
CA CYS A 564 -27.31 -15.28 -6.63
C CYS A 564 -28.59 -14.47 -6.40
N ARG A 565 -29.71 -15.18 -6.21
CA ARG A 565 -31.01 -14.58 -5.88
C ARG A 565 -31.21 -14.58 -4.36
N GLY A 566 -30.47 -13.70 -3.65
CA GLY A 566 -30.58 -13.50 -2.21
C GLY A 566 -29.44 -14.12 -1.38
N LYS A 567 -29.28 -13.61 -0.13
CA LYS A 567 -28.22 -13.94 0.83
C LYS A 567 -28.12 -15.45 1.10
N LYS A 568 -29.25 -16.15 1.27
CA LYS A 568 -29.24 -17.61 1.52
C LYS A 568 -28.61 -18.41 0.36
N ALA A 569 -28.86 -18.00 -0.90
CA ALA A 569 -28.28 -18.65 -2.06
C ALA A 569 -26.77 -18.38 -2.18
N LEU A 570 -26.35 -17.16 -1.90
CA LEU A 570 -24.95 -16.77 -1.83
C LEU A 570 -24.19 -17.63 -0.80
N ASN A 571 -24.67 -17.63 0.45
CA ASN A 571 -24.04 -18.37 1.55
C ASN A 571 -23.96 -19.88 1.29
N ARG A 572 -25.00 -20.49 0.69
CA ARG A 572 -24.96 -21.91 0.30
C ARG A 572 -23.87 -22.19 -0.74
N ARG A 573 -23.69 -21.30 -1.74
CA ARG A 573 -22.64 -21.46 -2.75
C ARG A 573 -21.26 -21.26 -2.15
N TYR A 574 -21.09 -20.23 -1.30
CA TYR A 574 -19.86 -19.96 -0.58
C TYR A 574 -19.41 -21.17 0.25
N ARG A 575 -20.30 -21.68 1.14
CA ARG A 575 -20.00 -22.85 1.99
C ARG A 575 -19.61 -24.08 1.18
N LYS A 576 -20.33 -24.34 0.08
CA LYS A 576 -19.99 -25.45 -0.83
C LYS A 576 -18.60 -25.30 -1.46
N ARG A 577 -18.17 -24.06 -1.76
CA ARG A 577 -16.82 -23.81 -2.27
C ARG A 577 -15.76 -23.97 -1.19
N MET A 578 -15.99 -23.45 0.00
CA MET A 578 -15.09 -23.63 1.13
C MET A 578 -14.92 -25.08 1.52
N GLU A 579 -15.96 -25.90 1.42
CA GLU A 579 -15.87 -27.34 1.60
C GLU A 579 -14.95 -28.01 0.55
N GLN A 580 -15.04 -27.59 -0.72
CA GLN A 580 -14.10 -28.08 -1.75
C GLN A 580 -12.66 -27.65 -1.44
N VAL A 581 -12.46 -26.39 -1.03
CA VAL A 581 -11.15 -25.88 -0.62
C VAL A 581 -10.59 -26.74 0.53
N LYS A 582 -11.40 -26.99 1.56
CA LYS A 582 -10.98 -27.80 2.71
C LYS A 582 -10.47 -29.18 2.30
N ASN A 583 -11.16 -29.86 1.38
CA ASN A 583 -10.73 -31.17 0.88
C ASN A 583 -9.41 -31.10 0.11
N LEU A 584 -9.14 -29.99 -0.61
CA LEU A 584 -7.91 -29.82 -1.37
C LEU A 584 -6.68 -29.54 -0.47
N ILE A 585 -6.87 -29.09 0.76
CA ILE A 585 -5.76 -28.88 1.73
C ILE A 585 -5.05 -30.21 1.95
N ASP A 586 -5.80 -31.30 2.13
CA ASP A 586 -5.25 -32.65 2.32
C ASP A 586 -4.57 -33.19 1.03
N GLU A 587 -4.94 -32.64 -0.15
CA GLU A 587 -4.36 -32.96 -1.44
C GLU A 587 -3.13 -32.10 -1.79
N GLY A 588 -2.69 -31.18 -0.90
CA GLY A 588 -1.50 -30.35 -1.09
C GLY A 588 -1.77 -28.87 -1.39
N LEU A 589 -3.01 -28.36 -1.27
CA LEU A 589 -3.30 -26.93 -1.39
C LEU A 589 -2.68 -26.16 -0.21
N CYS A 590 -1.97 -25.08 -0.50
CA CYS A 590 -1.25 -24.26 0.48
C CYS A 590 -1.93 -22.92 0.79
N ALA A 591 -2.63 -22.37 -0.19
CA ALA A 591 -3.35 -21.11 -0.03
C ALA A 591 -4.58 -21.06 -0.94
N SER A 592 -5.58 -20.28 -0.52
CA SER A 592 -6.72 -19.95 -1.35
C SER A 592 -7.14 -18.49 -1.13
N VAL A 593 -7.51 -17.78 -2.20
CA VAL A 593 -7.91 -16.37 -2.16
C VAL A 593 -9.33 -16.23 -2.70
N TYR A 594 -10.28 -15.95 -1.81
CA TYR A 594 -11.67 -15.70 -2.20
C TYR A 594 -11.83 -14.32 -2.85
N THR A 595 -12.47 -14.23 -3.98
CA THR A 595 -12.76 -12.99 -4.70
C THR A 595 -14.19 -12.53 -4.39
N GLN A 596 -14.42 -11.44 -3.64
CA GLN A 596 -13.44 -10.50 -3.08
C GLN A 596 -13.94 -9.94 -1.74
N TRP A 597 -13.18 -9.00 -1.12
CA TRP A 597 -13.54 -8.43 0.17
C TRP A 597 -14.80 -7.58 0.13
N SER A 598 -14.82 -6.58 -0.73
CA SER A 598 -15.99 -5.70 -0.86
C SER A 598 -16.51 -5.64 -2.30
N ASP A 599 -17.76 -5.28 -2.46
CA ASP A 599 -18.28 -4.84 -3.75
C ASP A 599 -17.51 -3.61 -4.24
N ILE A 600 -17.40 -3.49 -5.56
CA ILE A 600 -16.80 -2.32 -6.22
C ILE A 600 -17.61 -2.03 -7.48
N GLU A 601 -18.30 -0.89 -7.52
CA GLU A 601 -19.09 -0.42 -8.67
C GLU A 601 -20.04 -1.48 -9.26
N GLU A 602 -19.76 -2.01 -10.48
CA GLU A 602 -20.57 -3.07 -11.12
C GLU A 602 -20.29 -4.47 -10.57
N GLU A 603 -19.15 -4.67 -9.92
CA GLU A 603 -18.68 -5.95 -9.39
C GLU A 603 -19.20 -6.17 -7.97
N VAL A 604 -20.35 -6.89 -7.85
CA VAL A 604 -21.07 -7.06 -6.58
C VAL A 604 -20.87 -8.46 -5.99
N ASN A 605 -19.62 -8.91 -5.93
CA ASN A 605 -19.19 -10.22 -5.46
C ASN A 605 -18.42 -10.19 -4.11
N GLY A 606 -18.44 -9.04 -3.43
CA GLY A 606 -17.78 -8.84 -2.15
C GLY A 606 -18.38 -9.64 -1.00
N VAL A 607 -17.55 -9.88 0.03
CA VAL A 607 -18.00 -10.31 1.37
C VAL A 607 -18.85 -9.22 2.01
N TYR A 608 -18.44 -7.96 1.84
CA TYR A 608 -19.16 -6.75 2.25
C TYR A 608 -19.74 -6.00 1.05
N THR A 609 -20.77 -5.18 1.29
CA THR A 609 -21.25 -4.16 0.34
C THR A 609 -20.17 -3.09 0.11
N TYR A 610 -20.29 -2.30 -0.96
CA TYR A 610 -19.30 -1.29 -1.32
C TYR A 610 -19.12 -0.23 -0.23
N ASP A 611 -20.20 0.15 0.45
CA ASP A 611 -20.20 1.09 1.58
C ASP A 611 -19.82 0.47 2.94
N ARG A 612 -19.40 -0.80 2.99
CA ARG A 612 -19.04 -1.57 4.20
C ARG A 612 -20.17 -1.73 5.23
N LYS A 613 -21.39 -1.29 4.94
CA LYS A 613 -22.50 -1.30 5.91
C LYS A 613 -23.11 -2.68 6.11
N ILE A 614 -23.01 -3.59 5.14
CA ILE A 614 -23.64 -4.91 5.23
C ILE A 614 -22.67 -6.03 4.87
N ARG A 615 -22.51 -6.98 5.80
CA ARG A 615 -21.85 -8.26 5.53
C ARG A 615 -22.79 -9.21 4.80
N LYS A 616 -22.40 -9.64 3.60
CA LYS A 616 -23.23 -10.52 2.73
C LYS A 616 -22.98 -12.00 2.98
N ILE A 617 -21.77 -12.38 3.41
CA ILE A 617 -21.36 -13.75 3.66
C ILE A 617 -21.21 -13.98 5.17
N ASP A 618 -21.92 -15.02 5.67
CA ASP A 618 -21.94 -15.40 7.09
C ASP A 618 -20.86 -16.45 7.40
#